data_99ad256b9cf07a60d0b9acb99ddc1916
#
_entry.id   99ad256b9cf07a60d0b9acb99ddc1916
#
_cell.length_a   1.000
_cell.length_b   1.000
_cell.length_c   1.000
_cell.angle_alpha   90.00
_cell.angle_beta   90.00
_cell.angle_gamma   90.00
#
_symmetry.space_group_name_H-M   'P 1'
#
loop_
_entity.id
_entity.type
_entity.pdbx_description
1 polymer ?
#
loop_
_entity_poly.entity_id
_entity_poly.type
_entity_poly.pdbx_seq_one_letter_code
_entity_poly.pdbx_strand_id
1 'polypeptide(L)'
;MRRIIYFFTFIAATVAGSFSANGEQNKIEDVPTPTTSPFQYPQAPDSLNSLEARTSYVMLHFWDNADMKKVMADTAKFHKAFSDFIGFTPYAATDSARKAISALTSRYANDTKSLLLIASEAERTLFGPEAEIWSDDYYIHFIRPVLANKKIKASVKQKYLDQILMLNASQIGASVPTFDYTTRHGARHSFYDINAEYTFLMFQPADCSDCSMTRLRLNADAATTNLVKNGTIKIVIINPGESTDKWRSEMESYPYDWEIGSAPEVGKVIDVRESPTTYLLDSNRRIVAKHININQLLGVTATINQNQTLTQHEKEAAEAAEQSAGNAQSSEQ
;
A
#
# COMPACT_ATOMS: atom_id res chain seq x y z
N MET A 1 -11.42 9.25 1.22
CA MET A 1 -10.83 10.63 1.08
C MET A 1 -10.13 10.73 -0.26
N ARG A 2 -10.51 11.70 -1.09
CA ARG A 2 -9.90 11.92 -2.42
C ARG A 2 -8.43 12.32 -2.20
N ARG A 3 -7.48 11.52 -2.70
CA ARG A 3 -6.07 11.90 -2.80
C ARG A 3 -6.00 13.06 -3.82
N ILE A 4 -5.80 14.27 -3.33
CA ILE A 4 -5.53 15.45 -4.15
C ILE A 4 -4.04 15.42 -4.47
N ILE A 5 -3.75 15.16 -5.73
CA ILE A 5 -2.39 15.31 -6.28
C ILE A 5 -2.15 16.81 -6.41
N TYR A 6 -1.34 17.37 -5.52
CA TYR A 6 -0.88 18.74 -5.65
C TYR A 6 0.16 18.84 -6.77
N PHE A 7 -0.25 19.43 -7.88
CA PHE A 7 0.67 19.88 -8.91
C PHE A 7 1.42 21.12 -8.37
N PHE A 8 2.70 20.97 -8.08
CA PHE A 8 3.59 22.11 -7.90
C PHE A 8 3.91 22.72 -9.26
N THR A 9 3.19 23.78 -9.61
CA THR A 9 3.56 24.65 -10.72
C THR A 9 4.68 25.59 -10.27
N PHE A 10 5.91 25.32 -10.72
CA PHE A 10 6.99 26.28 -10.68
C PHE A 10 6.74 27.33 -11.77
N ILE A 11 6.20 28.49 -11.41
CA ILE A 11 6.17 29.66 -12.29
C ILE A 11 7.35 30.55 -11.88
N ALA A 12 8.36 30.59 -12.74
CA ALA A 12 9.34 31.67 -12.76
C ALA A 12 8.68 32.86 -13.47
N ALA A 13 8.29 33.87 -12.74
CA ALA A 13 7.82 35.13 -13.32
C ALA A 13 8.78 36.26 -12.94
N THR A 14 9.62 36.66 -13.86
CA THR A 14 10.18 38.01 -13.94
C THR A 14 9.25 38.84 -14.82
N VAL A 15 8.51 39.79 -14.23
CA VAL A 15 8.06 41.00 -14.96
C VAL A 15 7.95 42.12 -13.93
N ALA A 16 8.80 43.11 -14.12
CA ALA A 16 8.63 44.44 -13.54
C ALA A 16 7.54 45.20 -14.30
N GLY A 17 6.55 45.74 -13.60
CA GLY A 17 5.53 46.57 -14.20
C GLY A 17 4.78 47.35 -13.13
N SER A 18 5.12 48.64 -13.00
CA SER A 18 4.46 49.60 -12.13
C SER A 18 3.07 49.94 -12.63
N PHE A 19 2.03 49.85 -11.79
CA PHE A 19 0.80 50.63 -11.94
C PHE A 19 0.28 51.06 -10.56
N SER A 20 0.12 52.39 -10.42
CA SER A 20 -0.60 53.05 -9.31
C SER A 20 -2.09 53.04 -9.63
N ALA A 21 -2.94 52.83 -8.64
CA ALA A 21 -3.99 53.71 -8.18
C ALA A 21 -5.08 52.98 -7.34
N ASN A 22 -5.26 53.50 -6.14
CA ASN A 22 -6.49 53.70 -5.35
C ASN A 22 -7.46 52.56 -5.04
N GLY A 23 -7.48 52.20 -3.75
CA GLY A 23 -8.68 52.31 -2.91
C GLY A 23 -9.64 51.12 -2.96
N GLU A 24 -9.41 50.16 -2.06
CA GLU A 24 -10.43 49.58 -1.18
C GLU A 24 -9.75 48.53 -0.28
N GLN A 25 -9.87 48.72 1.03
CA GLN A 25 -9.34 47.80 2.03
C GLN A 25 -10.25 46.54 2.06
N ASN A 26 -9.93 45.57 1.26
CA ASN A 26 -10.38 44.20 1.50
C ASN A 26 -9.33 43.54 2.40
N LYS A 27 -9.79 43.04 3.57
CA LYS A 27 -9.01 42.12 4.41
C LYS A 27 -8.51 40.98 3.57
N ILE A 28 -7.20 40.98 3.33
CA ILE A 28 -6.51 39.82 2.75
C ILE A 28 -6.49 38.77 3.86
N GLU A 29 -7.29 37.72 3.71
CA GLU A 29 -7.13 36.51 4.48
C GLU A 29 -5.68 36.04 4.32
N ASP A 30 -5.05 35.61 5.43
CA ASP A 30 -3.67 35.18 5.50
C ASP A 30 -3.37 34.14 4.39
N VAL A 31 -2.74 34.60 3.32
CA VAL A 31 -2.09 33.71 2.35
C VAL A 31 -0.94 33.04 3.10
N PRO A 32 -0.90 31.70 3.19
CA PRO A 32 0.17 31.01 3.88
C PRO A 32 1.50 31.47 3.31
N THR A 33 2.34 32.08 4.16
CA THR A 33 3.71 32.48 3.79
C THR A 33 4.41 31.26 3.17
N PRO A 34 5.05 31.35 2.00
CA PRO A 34 5.81 30.23 1.43
C PRO A 34 6.82 29.77 2.48
N THR A 35 6.71 28.54 2.92
CA THR A 35 7.65 27.95 3.88
C THR A 35 9.03 27.94 3.21
N THR A 36 9.92 28.81 3.67
CA THR A 36 11.29 28.89 3.14
C THR A 36 12.00 27.55 3.33
N SER A 37 12.67 27.07 2.27
CA SER A 37 13.46 25.84 2.35
C SER A 37 14.46 25.92 3.52
N PRO A 38 14.64 24.84 4.30
CA PRO A 38 15.54 24.82 5.44
C PRO A 38 17.01 25.16 5.12
N PHE A 39 17.41 24.98 3.87
CA PHE A 39 18.69 25.33 3.28
C PHE A 39 18.53 25.46 1.75
N GLN A 40 19.58 25.92 1.05
CA GLN A 40 19.55 26.01 -0.41
C GLN A 40 19.62 24.63 -1.04
N TYR A 41 18.54 24.21 -1.70
CA TYR A 41 18.50 22.93 -2.42
C TYR A 41 19.34 22.98 -3.69
N PRO A 42 19.93 21.83 -4.12
CA PRO A 42 20.72 21.78 -5.32
C PRO A 42 19.85 22.02 -6.55
N GLN A 43 20.43 22.68 -7.54
CA GLN A 43 19.79 22.87 -8.85
C GLN A 43 20.41 21.90 -9.86
N ALA A 44 19.57 21.20 -10.60
CA ALA A 44 20.04 20.32 -11.66
C ALA A 44 20.63 21.12 -12.81
N PRO A 45 21.77 20.71 -13.38
CA PRO A 45 22.36 21.34 -14.56
C PRO A 45 21.39 21.39 -15.75
N ASP A 46 21.48 22.45 -16.56
CA ASP A 46 20.61 22.62 -17.74
C ASP A 46 20.84 21.55 -18.83
N SER A 47 22.02 20.89 -18.80
CA SER A 47 22.32 19.75 -19.69
C SER A 47 21.46 18.50 -19.42
N LEU A 48 20.79 18.41 -18.27
CA LEU A 48 19.86 17.32 -17.96
C LEU A 48 18.45 17.68 -18.47
N ASN A 49 17.99 16.97 -19.50
CA ASN A 49 16.79 17.33 -20.26
C ASN A 49 15.51 16.60 -19.80
N SER A 50 15.61 15.48 -19.04
CA SER A 50 14.44 14.75 -18.56
C SER A 50 14.13 15.08 -17.10
N LEU A 51 12.85 15.01 -16.71
CA LEU A 51 12.42 15.19 -15.32
C LEU A 51 13.12 14.16 -14.42
N GLU A 52 13.18 12.90 -14.83
CA GLU A 52 13.82 11.83 -14.08
C GLU A 52 15.32 12.10 -13.83
N ALA A 53 16.06 12.54 -14.89
CA ALA A 53 17.49 12.82 -14.75
C ALA A 53 17.74 14.04 -13.83
N ARG A 54 16.93 15.10 -13.97
CA ARG A 54 17.02 16.29 -13.11
C ARG A 54 16.69 15.97 -11.66
N THR A 55 15.61 15.22 -11.42
CA THR A 55 15.19 14.82 -10.07
C THR A 55 16.19 13.86 -9.44
N SER A 56 16.72 12.90 -10.21
CA SER A 56 17.79 12.00 -9.75
C SER A 56 19.03 12.77 -9.31
N TYR A 57 19.44 13.77 -10.07
CA TYR A 57 20.55 14.66 -9.70
C TYR A 57 20.26 15.40 -8.39
N VAL A 58 19.07 16.02 -8.27
CA VAL A 58 18.66 16.72 -7.05
C VAL A 58 18.70 15.79 -5.84
N MET A 59 18.18 14.57 -5.95
CA MET A 59 18.23 13.62 -4.84
C MET A 59 19.65 13.22 -4.42
N LEU A 60 20.52 12.95 -5.38
CA LEU A 60 21.90 12.55 -5.12
C LEU A 60 22.70 13.66 -4.40
N HIS A 61 22.37 14.92 -4.67
CA HIS A 61 23.06 16.10 -4.14
C HIS A 61 22.25 16.85 -3.08
N PHE A 62 21.09 16.33 -2.67
CA PHE A 62 20.13 17.05 -1.84
C PHE A 62 20.74 17.61 -0.56
N TRP A 63 21.58 16.84 0.11
CA TRP A 63 22.17 17.16 1.40
C TRP A 63 23.55 17.84 1.31
N ASP A 64 24.05 18.16 0.11
CA ASP A 64 25.41 18.68 -0.07
C ASP A 64 25.59 20.09 0.52
N ASN A 65 24.55 20.95 0.40
CA ASN A 65 24.55 22.30 0.92
C ASN A 65 24.01 22.42 2.36
N ALA A 66 23.59 21.29 2.98
CA ALA A 66 22.98 21.31 4.28
C ALA A 66 24.02 21.33 5.41
N ASP A 67 23.94 22.30 6.32
CA ASP A 67 24.55 22.18 7.64
C ASP A 67 23.71 21.19 8.47
N MET A 68 23.97 19.90 8.26
CA MET A 68 23.19 18.82 8.86
C MET A 68 23.12 18.90 10.39
N LYS A 69 24.17 19.41 11.04
CA LYS A 69 24.17 19.59 12.50
C LYS A 69 23.10 20.59 12.92
N LYS A 70 22.96 21.70 12.20
CA LYS A 70 21.93 22.71 12.48
C LYS A 70 20.54 22.22 12.06
N VAL A 71 20.45 21.58 10.89
CA VAL A 71 19.17 21.07 10.38
C VAL A 71 18.59 20.00 11.31
N MET A 72 19.39 19.01 11.74
CA MET A 72 18.93 17.94 12.64
C MET A 72 18.72 18.40 14.09
N ALA A 73 19.29 19.53 14.52
CA ALA A 73 19.03 20.11 15.82
C ALA A 73 17.67 20.83 15.91
N ASP A 74 17.09 21.21 14.77
CA ASP A 74 15.78 21.83 14.65
C ASP A 74 14.79 20.82 14.03
N THR A 75 13.94 20.27 14.87
CA THR A 75 13.00 19.19 14.46
C THR A 75 12.12 19.62 13.29
N ALA A 76 11.59 20.86 13.30
CA ALA A 76 10.71 21.34 12.24
C ALA A 76 11.45 21.48 10.90
N LYS A 77 12.69 21.98 10.95
CA LYS A 77 13.53 22.09 9.75
C LYS A 77 13.90 20.71 9.21
N PHE A 78 14.24 19.77 10.09
CA PHE A 78 14.58 18.41 9.66
C PHE A 78 13.36 17.69 9.07
N HIS A 79 12.19 17.77 9.68
CA HIS A 79 10.95 17.25 9.15
C HIS A 79 10.65 17.79 7.75
N LYS A 80 10.74 19.11 7.58
CA LYS A 80 10.51 19.77 6.29
C LYS A 80 11.51 19.30 5.23
N ALA A 81 12.81 19.35 5.54
CA ALA A 81 13.86 18.92 4.62
C ALA A 81 13.72 17.43 4.24
N PHE A 82 13.39 16.60 5.20
CA PHE A 82 13.22 15.17 4.96
C PHE A 82 11.99 14.88 4.11
N SER A 83 10.86 15.51 4.39
CA SER A 83 9.65 15.39 3.57
C SER A 83 9.88 15.88 2.13
N ASP A 84 10.61 16.99 1.94
CA ASP A 84 10.97 17.47 0.61
C ASP A 84 11.90 16.48 -0.12
N PHE A 85 12.90 15.90 0.58
CA PHE A 85 13.77 14.86 0.02
C PHE A 85 12.98 13.65 -0.44
N ILE A 86 12.06 13.16 0.37
CA ILE A 86 11.19 12.03 0.02
C ILE A 86 10.23 12.41 -1.12
N GLY A 87 9.76 13.65 -1.16
CA GLY A 87 8.89 14.18 -2.24
C GLY A 87 9.46 14.04 -3.64
N PHE A 88 10.78 13.92 -3.80
CA PHE A 88 11.43 13.68 -5.08
C PHE A 88 11.42 12.20 -5.52
N THR A 89 11.21 11.26 -4.61
CA THR A 89 11.31 9.82 -4.93
C THR A 89 10.40 9.33 -6.06
N PRO A 90 9.14 9.83 -6.24
CA PRO A 90 8.28 9.38 -7.33
C PRO A 90 8.76 9.78 -8.72
N TYR A 91 9.65 10.76 -8.81
CA TYR A 91 10.11 11.35 -10.07
C TYR A 91 11.56 11.01 -10.40
N ALA A 92 12.30 10.42 -9.49
CA ALA A 92 13.69 10.02 -9.66
C ALA A 92 13.80 8.56 -10.11
N ALA A 93 14.90 8.22 -10.79
CA ALA A 93 15.22 6.81 -11.02
C ALA A 93 15.41 6.09 -9.69
N THR A 94 14.80 4.91 -9.55
CA THR A 94 14.79 4.11 -8.31
C THR A 94 16.19 3.88 -7.76
N ASP A 95 17.16 3.57 -8.64
CA ASP A 95 18.55 3.34 -8.21
C ASP A 95 19.22 4.61 -7.71
N SER A 96 18.89 5.78 -8.27
CA SER A 96 19.41 7.07 -7.79
C SER A 96 18.83 7.41 -6.42
N ALA A 97 17.54 7.18 -6.21
CA ALA A 97 16.89 7.35 -4.91
C ALA A 97 17.52 6.44 -3.84
N ARG A 98 17.70 5.14 -4.14
CA ARG A 98 18.37 4.19 -3.23
C ARG A 98 19.80 4.59 -2.92
N LYS A 99 20.58 5.08 -3.91
CA LYS A 99 21.94 5.59 -3.70
C LYS A 99 21.96 6.81 -2.78
N ALA A 100 21.04 7.77 -2.98
CA ALA A 100 20.91 8.96 -2.16
C ALA A 100 20.56 8.60 -0.70
N ILE A 101 19.64 7.66 -0.48
CA ILE A 101 19.29 7.13 0.85
C ILE A 101 20.50 6.46 1.49
N SER A 102 21.21 5.62 0.73
CA SER A 102 22.42 4.94 1.22
C SER A 102 23.54 5.92 1.60
N ALA A 103 23.73 6.97 0.81
CA ALA A 103 24.72 8.02 1.11
C ALA A 103 24.37 8.75 2.41
N LEU A 104 23.09 9.12 2.60
CA LEU A 104 22.62 9.77 3.83
C LEU A 104 22.85 8.87 5.06
N THR A 105 22.37 7.62 5.02
CA THR A 105 22.46 6.70 6.16
C THR A 105 23.90 6.28 6.47
N SER A 106 24.75 6.11 5.46
CA SER A 106 26.17 5.77 5.63
C SER A 106 26.96 6.90 6.30
N ARG A 107 26.64 8.16 6.02
CA ARG A 107 27.24 9.34 6.69
C ARG A 107 27.10 9.26 8.21
N TYR A 108 26.01 8.65 8.69
CA TYR A 108 25.71 8.53 10.12
C TYR A 108 25.90 7.13 10.70
N ALA A 109 26.53 6.21 9.99
CA ALA A 109 26.76 4.83 10.46
C ALA A 109 27.46 4.76 11.84
N ASN A 110 28.29 5.73 12.19
CA ASN A 110 28.97 5.81 13.48
C ASN A 110 28.25 6.68 14.54
N ASP A 111 27.28 7.48 14.13
CA ASP A 111 26.43 8.30 15.00
C ASP A 111 25.04 7.66 15.10
N THR A 112 24.89 6.78 16.07
CA THR A 112 23.65 6.01 16.26
C THR A 112 22.44 6.89 16.57
N LYS A 113 22.64 8.07 17.20
CA LYS A 113 21.55 9.01 17.50
C LYS A 113 20.99 9.62 16.23
N SER A 114 21.85 10.13 15.36
CA SER A 114 21.45 10.70 14.08
C SER A 114 20.88 9.64 13.14
N LEU A 115 21.46 8.43 13.12
CA LEU A 115 20.94 7.33 12.31
C LEU A 115 19.51 6.93 12.74
N LEU A 116 19.24 6.86 14.03
CA LEU A 116 17.89 6.58 14.56
C LEU A 116 16.91 7.72 14.28
N LEU A 117 17.37 8.98 14.31
CA LEU A 117 16.53 10.11 13.94
C LEU A 117 16.13 10.03 12.46
N ILE A 118 17.08 9.73 11.56
CA ILE A 118 16.80 9.50 10.13
C ILE A 118 15.78 8.37 9.93
N ALA A 119 15.95 7.24 10.65
CA ALA A 119 15.03 6.11 10.57
C ALA A 119 13.61 6.46 11.07
N SER A 120 13.52 7.28 12.13
CA SER A 120 12.22 7.78 12.64
C SER A 120 11.52 8.70 11.64
N GLU A 121 12.26 9.56 10.94
CA GLU A 121 11.69 10.39 9.88
C GLU A 121 11.24 9.56 8.67
N ALA A 122 12.02 8.56 8.29
CA ALA A 122 11.63 7.62 7.25
C ALA A 122 10.35 6.86 7.62
N GLU A 123 10.21 6.45 8.88
CA GLU A 123 8.99 5.83 9.37
C GLU A 123 7.79 6.77 9.23
N ARG A 124 7.93 8.01 9.66
CA ARG A 124 6.87 9.01 9.58
C ARG A 124 6.46 9.30 8.13
N THR A 125 7.42 9.42 7.22
CA THR A 125 7.18 9.89 5.84
C THR A 125 6.84 8.79 4.83
N LEU A 126 7.27 7.54 5.09
CA LEU A 126 7.15 6.44 4.13
C LEU A 126 6.31 5.25 4.62
N PHE A 127 6.12 5.13 5.95
CA PHE A 127 5.53 3.94 6.56
C PHE A 127 4.33 4.25 7.46
N GLY A 128 4.38 5.35 8.22
CA GLY A 128 3.37 5.72 9.21
C GLY A 128 2.01 6.07 8.60
N PRO A 129 0.96 6.19 9.42
CA PRO A 129 -0.39 6.48 8.96
C PRO A 129 -0.53 7.87 8.32
N GLU A 130 0.36 8.79 8.66
CA GLU A 130 0.39 10.16 8.12
C GLU A 130 1.35 10.31 6.93
N ALA A 131 1.92 9.20 6.44
CA ALA A 131 2.84 9.23 5.31
C ALA A 131 2.11 9.68 4.03
N GLU A 132 2.62 10.74 3.42
CA GLU A 132 2.11 11.24 2.13
C GLU A 132 2.53 10.34 0.96
N ILE A 133 3.71 9.72 1.09
CA ILE A 133 4.29 8.81 0.11
C ILE A 133 4.57 7.48 0.79
N TRP A 134 3.76 6.47 0.48
CA TRP A 134 4.02 5.13 0.99
C TRP A 134 4.98 4.39 0.05
N SER A 135 6.11 3.96 0.61
CA SER A 135 7.09 3.16 -0.11
C SER A 135 7.81 2.21 0.82
N ASP A 136 7.36 0.96 0.83
CA ASP A 136 7.96 -0.10 1.62
C ASP A 136 9.43 -0.31 1.25
N ASP A 137 9.76 -0.23 -0.05
CA ASP A 137 11.14 -0.41 -0.54
C ASP A 137 12.09 0.66 0.00
N TYR A 138 11.73 1.94 -0.12
CA TYR A 138 12.57 3.03 0.40
C TYR A 138 12.62 3.02 1.93
N TYR A 139 11.50 2.72 2.59
CA TYR A 139 11.49 2.59 4.04
C TYR A 139 12.45 1.49 4.53
N ILE A 140 12.36 0.30 3.95
CA ILE A 140 13.27 -0.81 4.26
C ILE A 140 14.73 -0.40 4.01
N HIS A 141 14.98 0.39 2.97
CA HIS A 141 16.32 0.87 2.63
C HIS A 141 16.90 1.80 3.71
N PHE A 142 16.07 2.63 4.34
CA PHE A 142 16.46 3.47 5.48
C PHE A 142 16.73 2.68 6.76
N ILE A 143 15.96 1.65 7.06
CA ILE A 143 16.07 0.95 8.35
C ILE A 143 17.06 -0.22 8.36
N ARG A 144 17.43 -0.76 7.19
CA ARG A 144 18.49 -1.80 7.10
C ARG A 144 19.80 -1.40 7.77
N PRO A 145 20.36 -0.19 7.61
CA PRO A 145 21.56 0.26 8.32
C PRO A 145 21.39 0.28 9.84
N VAL A 146 20.19 0.59 10.35
CA VAL A 146 19.89 0.53 11.80
C VAL A 146 20.01 -0.91 12.30
N LEU A 147 19.40 -1.86 11.59
CA LEU A 147 19.44 -3.28 11.94
C LEU A 147 20.85 -3.85 11.88
N ALA A 148 21.65 -3.46 10.89
CA ALA A 148 23.04 -3.90 10.73
C ALA A 148 24.00 -3.28 11.76
N ASN A 149 23.66 -2.15 12.38
CA ASN A 149 24.55 -1.40 13.28
C ASN A 149 24.78 -2.14 14.61
N LYS A 150 26.01 -2.57 14.88
CA LYS A 150 26.35 -3.31 16.10
C LYS A 150 26.28 -2.48 17.38
N LYS A 151 26.30 -1.14 17.30
CA LYS A 151 26.23 -0.23 18.45
C LYS A 151 24.79 0.03 18.92
N ILE A 152 23.78 -0.29 18.11
CA ILE A 152 22.36 -0.11 18.47
C ILE A 152 21.87 -1.35 19.21
N LYS A 153 21.24 -1.14 20.36
CA LYS A 153 20.72 -2.23 21.22
C LYS A 153 19.62 -3.03 20.50
N ALA A 154 19.57 -4.34 20.78
CA ALA A 154 18.56 -5.24 20.19
C ALA A 154 17.12 -4.78 20.47
N SER A 155 16.82 -4.29 21.68
CA SER A 155 15.51 -3.77 22.05
C SER A 155 15.04 -2.58 21.19
N VAL A 156 15.97 -1.74 20.73
CA VAL A 156 15.64 -0.62 19.82
C VAL A 156 15.40 -1.11 18.39
N LYS A 157 16.15 -2.15 17.98
CA LYS A 157 16.03 -2.75 16.65
C LYS A 157 14.76 -3.57 16.48
N GLN A 158 14.19 -4.12 17.57
CA GLN A 158 13.06 -5.05 17.51
C GLN A 158 11.89 -4.47 16.72
N LYS A 159 11.52 -3.22 16.99
CA LYS A 159 10.48 -2.50 16.25
C LYS A 159 10.69 -2.54 14.73
N TYR A 160 11.91 -2.20 14.27
CA TYR A 160 12.23 -2.17 12.84
C TYR A 160 12.29 -3.58 12.23
N LEU A 161 12.72 -4.56 13.03
CA LEU A 161 12.71 -5.96 12.62
C LEU A 161 11.27 -6.45 12.39
N ASP A 162 10.37 -6.18 13.33
CA ASP A 162 8.97 -6.57 13.24
C ASP A 162 8.30 -5.92 12.01
N GLN A 163 8.60 -4.65 11.75
CA GLN A 163 8.10 -3.94 10.56
C GLN A 163 8.62 -4.57 9.25
N ILE A 164 9.91 -4.91 9.15
CA ILE A 164 10.44 -5.60 7.95
C ILE A 164 9.82 -6.98 7.77
N LEU A 165 9.65 -7.74 8.84
CA LEU A 165 9.04 -9.07 8.77
C LEU A 165 7.59 -8.97 8.27
N MET A 166 6.81 -8.05 8.81
CA MET A 166 5.43 -7.77 8.36
C MET A 166 5.40 -7.33 6.90
N LEU A 167 6.26 -6.39 6.48
CA LEU A 167 6.33 -5.92 5.09
C LEU A 167 6.73 -7.05 4.11
N ASN A 168 7.71 -7.88 4.48
CA ASN A 168 8.12 -9.01 3.66
C ASN A 168 7.02 -10.07 3.52
N ALA A 169 6.27 -10.33 4.60
CA ALA A 169 5.13 -11.23 4.59
C ALA A 169 3.96 -10.73 3.72
N SER A 170 3.97 -9.45 3.38
CA SER A 170 2.92 -8.77 2.62
C SER A 170 3.29 -8.48 1.17
N GLN A 171 4.40 -9.05 0.67
CA GLN A 171 4.84 -8.91 -0.72
C GLN A 171 4.12 -9.88 -1.65
N ILE A 172 3.97 -9.49 -2.91
CA ILE A 172 3.48 -10.41 -3.96
C ILE A 172 4.40 -11.63 -4.04
N GLY A 173 3.82 -12.83 -4.06
CA GLY A 173 4.53 -14.11 -4.00
C GLY A 173 4.80 -14.65 -2.60
N ALA A 174 4.69 -13.83 -1.55
CA ALA A 174 4.77 -14.31 -0.17
C ALA A 174 3.50 -15.07 0.22
N SER A 175 3.63 -16.04 1.12
CA SER A 175 2.46 -16.69 1.74
C SER A 175 1.97 -15.85 2.91
N VAL A 176 0.67 -15.61 2.97
CA VAL A 176 0.04 -14.91 4.09
C VAL A 176 0.30 -15.70 5.38
N PRO A 177 0.86 -15.06 6.43
CA PRO A 177 1.04 -15.72 7.72
C PRO A 177 -0.30 -16.20 8.28
N THR A 178 -0.27 -17.30 9.01
CA THR A 178 -1.47 -17.71 9.73
C THR A 178 -1.77 -16.76 10.87
N PHE A 179 -3.06 -16.48 11.08
CA PHE A 179 -3.57 -15.71 12.20
C PHE A 179 -4.94 -16.26 12.61
N ASP A 180 -5.29 -16.07 13.87
CA ASP A 180 -6.61 -16.42 14.34
C ASP A 180 -7.53 -15.18 14.33
N TYR A 181 -8.80 -15.40 14.11
CA TYR A 181 -9.83 -14.38 14.15
C TYR A 181 -11.09 -14.87 14.86
N THR A 182 -11.84 -13.95 15.40
CA THR A 182 -13.17 -14.23 15.99
C THR A 182 -14.23 -14.00 14.93
N THR A 183 -14.99 -15.04 14.60
CA THR A 183 -16.05 -15.00 13.58
C THR A 183 -17.23 -14.13 14.02
N ARG A 184 -18.19 -13.88 13.10
CA ARG A 184 -19.45 -13.19 13.42
C ARG A 184 -20.28 -13.87 14.54
N HIS A 185 -20.10 -15.17 14.75
CA HIS A 185 -20.79 -15.95 15.78
C HIS A 185 -19.99 -16.09 17.08
N GLY A 186 -18.86 -15.40 17.20
CA GLY A 186 -17.99 -15.42 18.38
C GLY A 186 -17.07 -16.66 18.49
N ALA A 187 -17.06 -17.53 17.50
CA ALA A 187 -16.13 -18.67 17.46
C ALA A 187 -14.73 -18.21 17.02
N ARG A 188 -13.70 -18.84 17.56
CA ARG A 188 -12.31 -18.62 17.12
C ARG A 188 -11.98 -19.57 15.97
N HIS A 189 -11.56 -19.01 14.85
CA HIS A 189 -11.12 -19.73 13.65
C HIS A 189 -9.69 -19.33 13.29
N SER A 190 -9.00 -20.22 12.59
CA SER A 190 -7.70 -19.93 12.01
C SER A 190 -7.84 -19.59 10.53
N PHE A 191 -7.13 -18.56 10.07
CA PHE A 191 -7.04 -18.25 8.64
C PHE A 191 -6.42 -19.43 7.85
N TYR A 192 -5.64 -20.28 8.52
CA TYR A 192 -5.07 -21.47 7.91
C TYR A 192 -6.14 -22.47 7.41
N ASP A 193 -7.32 -22.51 8.03
CA ASP A 193 -8.40 -23.45 7.71
C ASP A 193 -9.23 -23.02 6.48
N ILE A 194 -8.97 -21.81 5.95
CA ILE A 194 -9.64 -21.33 4.75
C ILE A 194 -9.03 -21.99 3.52
N ASN A 195 -9.87 -22.75 2.80
CA ASN A 195 -9.50 -23.47 1.59
C ASN A 195 -10.38 -23.00 0.42
N ALA A 196 -9.75 -22.51 -0.65
CA ALA A 196 -10.37 -22.15 -1.91
C ALA A 196 -9.30 -22.12 -3.00
N GLU A 197 -9.69 -22.12 -4.28
CA GLU A 197 -8.75 -21.90 -5.38
C GLU A 197 -8.18 -20.49 -5.32
N TYR A 198 -9.04 -19.51 -5.01
CA TYR A 198 -8.66 -18.12 -4.74
C TYR A 198 -9.31 -17.64 -3.45
N THR A 199 -8.61 -16.78 -2.71
CA THR A 199 -9.16 -16.07 -1.55
C THR A 199 -9.02 -14.57 -1.76
N PHE A 200 -10.15 -13.85 -1.74
CA PHE A 200 -10.12 -12.40 -1.60
C PHE A 200 -10.14 -12.05 -0.12
N LEU A 201 -9.02 -11.56 0.39
CA LEU A 201 -8.85 -11.14 1.77
C LEU A 201 -8.87 -9.61 1.84
N MET A 202 -9.83 -9.07 2.60
CA MET A 202 -9.95 -7.63 2.83
C MET A 202 -9.87 -7.34 4.32
N PHE A 203 -8.94 -6.47 4.69
CA PHE A 203 -8.88 -5.89 6.02
C PHE A 203 -9.65 -4.58 6.02
N GLN A 204 -10.68 -4.55 6.84
CA GLN A 204 -11.64 -3.46 6.91
C GLN A 204 -11.84 -3.03 8.36
N PRO A 205 -11.44 -1.81 8.77
CA PRO A 205 -11.84 -1.27 10.06
C PRO A 205 -13.35 -0.96 10.07
N ALA A 206 -13.94 -0.91 11.24
CA ALA A 206 -15.29 -0.39 11.39
C ALA A 206 -15.37 1.05 10.84
N ASP A 207 -16.53 1.46 10.31
CA ASP A 207 -16.77 2.80 9.74
C ASP A 207 -16.06 3.13 8.41
N CYS A 208 -15.65 2.13 7.66
CA CYS A 208 -15.02 2.32 6.35
C CYS A 208 -16.07 2.48 5.24
N SER A 209 -16.28 3.70 4.74
CA SER A 209 -17.22 3.99 3.65
C SER A 209 -16.86 3.28 2.33
N ASP A 210 -15.56 3.28 1.98
CA ASP A 210 -15.05 2.65 0.75
C ASP A 210 -15.19 1.13 0.82
N CYS A 211 -15.09 0.55 2.03
CA CYS A 211 -15.33 -0.86 2.25
C CYS A 211 -16.79 -1.24 2.01
N SER A 212 -17.72 -0.41 2.47
CA SER A 212 -19.16 -0.63 2.26
C SER A 212 -19.51 -0.63 0.78
N MET A 213 -18.93 0.28 -0.01
CA MET A 213 -19.12 0.32 -1.46
C MET A 213 -18.51 -0.93 -2.14
N THR A 214 -17.31 -1.34 -1.72
CA THR A 214 -16.66 -2.57 -2.22
C THR A 214 -17.54 -3.79 -1.95
N ARG A 215 -18.05 -3.95 -0.73
CA ARG A 215 -18.98 -5.01 -0.35
C ARG A 215 -20.23 -5.05 -1.22
N LEU A 216 -20.92 -3.91 -1.39
CA LEU A 216 -22.15 -3.82 -2.20
C LEU A 216 -21.90 -4.24 -3.63
N ARG A 217 -20.79 -3.83 -4.23
CA ARG A 217 -20.46 -4.16 -5.61
C ARG A 217 -20.09 -5.64 -5.78
N LEU A 218 -19.33 -6.21 -4.83
CA LEU A 218 -19.01 -7.65 -4.83
C LEU A 218 -20.28 -8.51 -4.71
N ASN A 219 -21.18 -8.13 -3.81
CA ASN A 219 -22.42 -8.87 -3.59
C ASN A 219 -23.40 -8.76 -4.76
N ALA A 220 -23.36 -7.67 -5.51
CA ALA A 220 -24.22 -7.45 -6.68
C ALA A 220 -23.66 -8.09 -7.97
N ASP A 221 -22.38 -8.48 -8.00
CA ASP A 221 -21.75 -9.02 -9.19
C ASP A 221 -22.05 -10.51 -9.37
N ALA A 222 -22.65 -10.86 -10.51
CA ALA A 222 -23.10 -12.23 -10.80
C ALA A 222 -21.93 -13.21 -10.92
N ALA A 223 -20.81 -12.80 -11.53
CA ALA A 223 -19.62 -13.66 -11.68
C ALA A 223 -19.03 -13.98 -10.31
N THR A 224 -18.83 -12.96 -9.45
CA THR A 224 -18.36 -13.14 -8.09
C THR A 224 -19.29 -14.05 -7.28
N THR A 225 -20.59 -13.81 -7.33
CA THR A 225 -21.60 -14.63 -6.62
C THR A 225 -21.55 -16.08 -7.07
N ASN A 226 -21.42 -16.35 -8.38
CA ASN A 226 -21.29 -17.71 -8.91
C ASN A 226 -20.02 -18.41 -8.40
N LEU A 227 -18.87 -17.72 -8.44
CA LEU A 227 -17.59 -18.27 -7.99
C LEU A 227 -17.53 -18.50 -6.47
N VAL A 228 -18.25 -17.72 -5.68
CA VAL A 228 -18.40 -17.95 -4.24
C VAL A 228 -19.27 -19.19 -3.99
N LYS A 229 -20.40 -19.31 -4.68
CA LYS A 229 -21.34 -20.45 -4.53
C LYS A 229 -20.73 -21.78 -4.94
N ASN A 230 -19.91 -21.82 -5.98
CA ASN A 230 -19.24 -23.05 -6.41
C ASN A 230 -17.91 -23.34 -5.68
N GLY A 231 -17.51 -22.46 -4.73
CA GLY A 231 -16.33 -22.64 -3.90
C GLY A 231 -14.99 -22.27 -4.55
N THR A 232 -15.00 -21.73 -5.77
CA THR A 232 -13.77 -21.29 -6.44
C THR A 232 -13.13 -20.10 -5.74
N ILE A 233 -13.95 -19.15 -5.31
CA ILE A 233 -13.47 -17.97 -4.56
C ILE A 233 -14.08 -17.97 -3.15
N LYS A 234 -13.24 -17.73 -2.14
CA LYS A 234 -13.67 -17.41 -0.79
C LYS A 234 -13.47 -15.92 -0.54
N ILE A 235 -14.50 -15.23 -0.07
CA ILE A 235 -14.40 -13.85 0.38
C ILE A 235 -14.24 -13.84 1.88
N VAL A 236 -13.15 -13.22 2.35
CA VAL A 236 -12.78 -13.13 3.78
C VAL A 236 -12.61 -11.66 4.13
N ILE A 237 -13.39 -11.18 5.09
CA ILE A 237 -13.33 -9.80 5.55
C ILE A 237 -13.00 -9.78 7.04
N ILE A 238 -11.89 -9.16 7.38
CA ILE A 238 -11.36 -9.13 8.74
C ILE A 238 -11.27 -7.67 9.21
N ASN A 239 -11.92 -7.36 10.32
CA ASN A 239 -11.65 -6.14 11.05
C ASN A 239 -10.30 -6.29 11.78
N PRO A 240 -9.28 -5.44 11.48
CA PRO A 240 -8.00 -5.47 12.18
C PRO A 240 -8.06 -4.84 13.59
N GLY A 241 -9.23 -4.38 14.03
CA GLY A 241 -9.50 -3.84 15.36
C GLY A 241 -10.33 -4.77 16.21
N GLU A 242 -10.67 -4.28 17.40
CA GLU A 242 -11.55 -5.00 18.35
C GLU A 242 -12.97 -5.19 17.80
N SER A 243 -13.62 -6.27 18.24
CA SER A 243 -15.02 -6.56 17.90
C SER A 243 -15.97 -5.68 18.72
N THR A 244 -16.23 -4.46 18.24
CA THR A 244 -17.18 -3.54 18.86
C THR A 244 -18.63 -3.92 18.54
N ASP A 245 -19.61 -3.39 19.30
CA ASP A 245 -21.04 -3.57 19.01
C ASP A 245 -21.40 -3.10 17.60
N LYS A 246 -20.80 -2.01 17.18
CA LYS A 246 -20.98 -1.46 15.83
C LYS A 246 -20.49 -2.43 14.76
N TRP A 247 -19.28 -2.99 14.92
CA TRP A 247 -18.77 -4.00 14.01
C TRP A 247 -19.67 -5.24 13.97
N ARG A 248 -20.13 -5.71 15.14
CA ARG A 248 -21.06 -6.86 15.21
C ARG A 248 -22.36 -6.61 14.44
N SER A 249 -22.96 -5.44 14.62
CA SER A 249 -24.16 -5.04 13.87
C SER A 249 -23.89 -4.92 12.36
N GLU A 250 -22.72 -4.41 11.97
CA GLU A 250 -22.32 -4.33 10.56
C GLU A 250 -22.17 -5.71 9.93
N MET A 251 -21.55 -6.67 10.62
CA MET A 251 -21.37 -8.04 10.15
C MET A 251 -22.68 -8.76 9.78
N GLU A 252 -23.79 -8.42 10.42
CA GLU A 252 -25.11 -9.00 10.11
C GLU A 252 -25.59 -8.66 8.71
N SER A 253 -25.11 -7.57 8.13
CA SER A 253 -25.45 -7.11 6.79
C SER A 253 -24.65 -7.78 5.67
N TYR A 254 -23.65 -8.61 6.00
CA TYR A 254 -22.82 -9.31 5.02
C TYR A 254 -23.44 -10.65 4.59
N PRO A 255 -23.23 -11.10 3.34
CA PRO A 255 -23.65 -12.42 2.89
C PRO A 255 -23.17 -13.53 3.83
N TYR A 256 -24.01 -14.55 4.02
CA TYR A 256 -23.70 -15.65 4.95
C TYR A 256 -22.62 -16.60 4.44
N ASP A 257 -22.41 -16.66 3.13
CA ASP A 257 -21.37 -17.46 2.45
C ASP A 257 -19.98 -16.78 2.48
N TRP A 258 -19.90 -15.55 3.02
CA TRP A 258 -18.64 -14.86 3.24
C TRP A 258 -18.12 -15.14 4.66
N GLU A 259 -16.81 -15.27 4.78
CA GLU A 259 -16.14 -15.39 6.08
C GLU A 259 -15.85 -14.00 6.65
N ILE A 260 -16.42 -13.69 7.82
CA ILE A 260 -16.33 -12.37 8.43
C ILE A 260 -15.85 -12.49 9.87
N GLY A 261 -14.90 -11.66 10.27
CA GLY A 261 -14.41 -11.70 11.65
C GLY A 261 -13.58 -10.49 12.07
N SER A 262 -12.98 -10.60 13.27
CA SER A 262 -12.08 -9.61 13.85
C SER A 262 -10.78 -10.25 14.31
N ALA A 263 -9.65 -9.60 14.04
CA ALA A 263 -8.31 -10.03 14.44
C ALA A 263 -7.44 -8.83 14.85
N PRO A 264 -7.55 -8.32 16.11
CA PRO A 264 -6.87 -7.09 16.54
C PRO A 264 -5.35 -7.11 16.41
N GLU A 265 -4.74 -8.30 16.47
CA GLU A 265 -3.29 -8.48 16.42
C GLU A 265 -2.74 -8.71 15.00
N VAL A 266 -3.61 -8.77 13.99
CA VAL A 266 -3.23 -9.16 12.62
C VAL A 266 -2.23 -8.20 11.97
N GLY A 267 -2.27 -6.92 12.32
CA GLY A 267 -1.31 -5.92 11.85
C GLY A 267 0.14 -6.15 12.28
N LYS A 268 0.39 -7.08 13.23
CA LYS A 268 1.74 -7.49 13.62
C LYS A 268 2.37 -8.45 12.62
N VAL A 269 1.57 -9.15 11.82
CA VAL A 269 2.03 -10.24 10.95
C VAL A 269 1.83 -9.97 9.46
N ILE A 270 0.86 -9.12 9.10
CA ILE A 270 0.58 -8.73 7.72
C ILE A 270 0.22 -7.23 7.66
N ASP A 271 0.54 -6.58 6.55
CA ASP A 271 0.26 -5.16 6.35
C ASP A 271 -1.25 -4.90 6.21
N VAL A 272 -1.76 -4.07 7.12
CA VAL A 272 -3.16 -3.63 7.17
C VAL A 272 -3.29 -2.12 7.29
N ARG A 273 -2.23 -1.38 6.93
CA ARG A 273 -2.14 0.08 7.13
C ARG A 273 -3.07 0.88 6.23
N GLU A 274 -3.43 0.38 5.05
CA GLU A 274 -4.47 0.98 4.20
C GLU A 274 -5.87 0.60 4.67
N SER A 275 -6.84 1.44 4.35
CA SER A 275 -8.26 1.19 4.65
C SER A 275 -9.10 1.41 3.40
N PRO A 276 -9.61 0.34 2.77
CA PRO A 276 -9.32 -1.07 3.05
C PRO A 276 -7.94 -1.52 2.56
N THR A 277 -7.32 -2.49 3.23
CA THR A 277 -6.20 -3.24 2.66
C THR A 277 -6.73 -4.53 2.03
N THR A 278 -6.37 -4.77 0.77
CA THR A 278 -6.91 -5.88 -0.01
C THR A 278 -5.81 -6.77 -0.59
N TYR A 279 -6.04 -8.09 -0.52
CA TYR A 279 -5.17 -9.11 -1.09
C TYR A 279 -6.00 -10.10 -1.91
N LEU A 280 -5.45 -10.54 -3.02
CA LEU A 280 -5.91 -11.73 -3.73
C LEU A 280 -4.87 -12.83 -3.54
N LEU A 281 -5.32 -14.02 -3.13
CA LEU A 281 -4.45 -15.15 -2.81
C LEU A 281 -4.79 -16.34 -3.72
N ASP A 282 -3.78 -17.15 -4.02
CA ASP A 282 -3.95 -18.45 -4.67
C ASP A 282 -4.31 -19.57 -3.67
N SER A 283 -4.48 -20.79 -4.18
CA SER A 283 -4.80 -21.98 -3.38
C SER A 283 -3.75 -22.35 -2.31
N ASN A 284 -2.52 -21.85 -2.45
CA ASN A 284 -1.44 -22.00 -1.48
C ASN A 284 -1.33 -20.80 -0.51
N ARG A 285 -2.34 -19.93 -0.51
CA ARG A 285 -2.37 -18.67 0.26
C ARG A 285 -1.22 -17.72 -0.08
N ARG A 286 -0.66 -17.79 -1.31
CA ARG A 286 0.32 -16.84 -1.79
C ARG A 286 -0.37 -15.59 -2.31
N ILE A 287 0.18 -14.44 -2.02
CA ILE A 287 -0.32 -13.16 -2.50
C ILE A 287 -0.05 -13.04 -3.99
N VAL A 288 -1.11 -13.07 -4.80
CA VAL A 288 -1.02 -12.85 -6.26
C VAL A 288 -1.29 -11.39 -6.63
N ALA A 289 -2.03 -10.66 -5.80
CA ALA A 289 -2.20 -9.22 -5.91
C ALA A 289 -2.39 -8.57 -4.53
N LYS A 290 -1.88 -7.35 -4.38
CA LYS A 290 -2.03 -6.50 -3.19
C LYS A 290 -2.61 -5.15 -3.60
N HIS A 291 -3.42 -4.53 -2.73
CA HIS A 291 -4.10 -3.25 -2.99
C HIS A 291 -4.98 -3.29 -4.25
N ILE A 292 -5.56 -4.45 -4.53
CA ILE A 292 -6.47 -4.63 -5.66
C ILE A 292 -7.77 -3.84 -5.42
N ASN A 293 -8.10 -2.92 -6.32
CA ASN A 293 -9.34 -2.18 -6.22
C ASN A 293 -10.53 -3.02 -6.73
N ILE A 294 -11.74 -2.58 -6.41
CA ILE A 294 -12.96 -3.33 -6.76
C ILE A 294 -13.12 -3.55 -8.27
N ASN A 295 -12.74 -2.59 -9.15
CA ASN A 295 -12.85 -2.78 -10.59
C ASN A 295 -11.90 -3.85 -11.11
N GLN A 296 -10.66 -3.86 -10.60
CA GLN A 296 -9.67 -4.89 -10.92
C GLN A 296 -10.15 -6.26 -10.44
N LEU A 297 -10.70 -6.35 -9.22
CA LEU A 297 -11.21 -7.61 -8.69
C LEU A 297 -12.38 -8.14 -9.51
N LEU A 298 -13.36 -7.30 -9.87
CA LEU A 298 -14.48 -7.69 -10.73
C LEU A 298 -14.00 -8.15 -12.13
N GLY A 299 -12.95 -7.56 -12.67
CA GLY A 299 -12.31 -8.02 -13.91
C GLY A 299 -11.72 -9.42 -13.76
N VAL A 300 -11.04 -9.69 -12.64
CA VAL A 300 -10.48 -11.01 -12.33
C VAL A 300 -11.60 -12.05 -12.18
N THR A 301 -12.64 -11.78 -11.39
CA THR A 301 -13.76 -12.72 -11.19
C THR A 301 -14.50 -13.01 -12.50
N ALA A 302 -14.72 -11.99 -13.34
CA ALA A 302 -15.32 -12.19 -14.66
C ALA A 302 -14.48 -13.13 -15.53
N THR A 303 -13.17 -12.95 -15.56
CA THR A 303 -12.23 -13.79 -16.34
C THR A 303 -12.24 -15.24 -15.83
N ILE A 304 -12.17 -15.46 -14.52
CA ILE A 304 -12.19 -16.80 -13.92
C ILE A 304 -13.53 -17.48 -14.25
N ASN A 305 -14.65 -16.78 -14.05
CA ASN A 305 -15.98 -17.33 -14.33
C ASN A 305 -16.16 -17.70 -15.81
N GLN A 306 -15.68 -16.88 -16.73
CA GLN A 306 -15.71 -17.16 -18.17
C GLN A 306 -14.89 -18.40 -18.50
N ASN A 307 -13.68 -18.54 -17.98
CA ASN A 307 -12.82 -19.69 -18.21
C ASN A 307 -13.45 -20.99 -17.70
N GLN A 308 -14.08 -20.96 -16.51
CA GLN A 308 -14.80 -22.12 -15.98
C GLN A 308 -15.97 -22.52 -16.87
N THR A 309 -16.73 -21.54 -17.36
CA THR A 309 -17.86 -21.81 -18.28
C THR A 309 -17.39 -22.45 -19.57
N LEU A 310 -16.30 -21.96 -20.17
CA LEU A 310 -15.72 -22.53 -21.39
C LEU A 310 -15.24 -23.99 -21.15
N THR A 311 -14.50 -24.22 -20.06
CA THR A 311 -14.05 -25.58 -19.71
C THR A 311 -15.20 -26.55 -19.47
N GLN A 312 -16.29 -26.09 -18.86
CA GLN A 312 -17.49 -26.91 -18.65
C GLN A 312 -18.16 -27.26 -19.97
N HIS A 313 -18.32 -26.31 -20.90
CA HIS A 313 -18.88 -26.56 -22.22
C HIS A 313 -18.02 -27.54 -23.05
N GLU A 314 -16.69 -27.41 -22.98
CA GLU A 314 -15.77 -28.33 -23.65
C GLU A 314 -15.92 -29.76 -23.12
N LYS A 315 -16.05 -29.94 -21.79
CA LYS A 315 -16.31 -31.26 -21.18
C LYS A 315 -17.64 -31.86 -21.64
N GLU A 316 -18.72 -31.08 -21.58
CA GLU A 316 -20.05 -31.49 -21.99
C GLU A 316 -20.07 -31.90 -23.47
N ALA A 317 -19.39 -31.16 -24.32
CA ALA A 317 -19.24 -31.49 -25.74
C ALA A 317 -18.45 -32.79 -25.97
N ALA A 318 -17.37 -33.01 -25.21
CA ALA A 318 -16.58 -34.23 -25.27
C ALA A 318 -17.40 -35.46 -24.82
N GLU A 319 -18.09 -35.35 -23.69
CA GLU A 319 -18.97 -36.41 -23.16
C GLU A 319 -20.12 -36.77 -24.15
N ALA A 320 -20.73 -35.77 -24.77
CA ALA A 320 -21.75 -35.94 -25.78
C ALA A 320 -21.20 -36.65 -27.04
N ALA A 321 -20.00 -36.34 -27.46
CA ALA A 321 -19.31 -36.98 -28.58
C ALA A 321 -18.98 -38.46 -28.28
N GLU A 322 -18.50 -38.77 -27.08
CA GLU A 322 -18.25 -40.14 -26.64
C GLU A 322 -19.53 -40.99 -26.58
N GLN A 323 -20.64 -40.44 -26.03
CA GLN A 323 -21.93 -41.12 -25.97
C GLN A 323 -22.48 -41.37 -27.37
N SER A 324 -22.37 -40.45 -28.30
CA SER A 324 -22.80 -40.64 -29.67
C SER A 324 -21.97 -41.71 -30.43
N ALA A 325 -20.66 -41.76 -30.20
CA ALA A 325 -19.79 -42.81 -30.76
C ALA A 325 -20.08 -44.18 -30.19
N GLY A 326 -20.35 -44.29 -28.87
CA GLY A 326 -20.74 -45.57 -28.22
C GLY A 326 -22.09 -46.12 -28.72
N ASN A 327 -23.06 -45.23 -28.95
CA ASN A 327 -24.37 -45.61 -29.49
C ASN A 327 -24.28 -46.07 -30.97
N ALA A 328 -23.40 -45.49 -31.77
CA ALA A 328 -23.19 -45.91 -33.16
C ALA A 328 -22.59 -47.32 -33.25
N GLN A 329 -21.66 -47.68 -32.36
CA GLN A 329 -21.07 -49.01 -32.30
C GLN A 329 -22.04 -50.11 -31.81
N SER A 330 -22.99 -49.75 -30.94
CA SER A 330 -24.00 -50.72 -30.44
C SER A 330 -25.16 -50.95 -31.41
N SER A 331 -25.33 -50.12 -32.44
CA SER A 331 -26.36 -50.30 -33.48
C SER A 331 -25.89 -51.10 -34.69
N GLU A 332 -24.60 -51.46 -34.78
CA GLU A 332 -24.01 -52.31 -35.83
C GLU A 332 -23.85 -53.78 -35.44
N GLN A 333 -24.25 -54.17 -34.23
CA GLN A 333 -24.32 -55.59 -33.77
C GLN A 333 -25.78 -56.08 -33.77
#